data_25af92452df5087896b39450643452d0
#
_entry.id   25af92452df5087896b39450643452d0
#
_cell.length_a   1.000
_cell.length_b   1.000
_cell.length_c   1.000
_cell.angle_alpha   90.00
_cell.angle_beta   90.00
_cell.angle_gamma   90.00
#
_symmetry.space_group_name_H-M   'P 1'
#
loop_
_entity.id
_entity.type
_entity.pdbx_description
1 polymer ?
#
loop_
_entity_poly.entity_id
_entity_poly.type
_entity_poly.pdbx_seq_one_letter_code
_entity_poly.pdbx_strand_id
1 'polypeptide(L)'
;MRKTSLFVLAAGLTAMLCACGSEEVKETPVPSEHIESEEASAGESESQQPTVSEDAVPTSYLTGLECTEEEREQRPMAVMLNNIKAGTPQAGLAEASVIYEAPMEGADVTRLMPLFENWQDMGTIGYVRSSRDYFVYTAMEFDAIYSHFGQATVYVGDLLNSDKVDNISGAVAG
;
A
#
# COMPACT_ATOMS: atom_id res chain seq x y z
N MET A 1 29.92 -60.06 -11.11
CA MET A 1 30.10 -60.07 -12.58
C MET A 1 29.84 -58.67 -13.09
N ARG A 2 30.84 -58.11 -13.74
CA ARG A 2 30.91 -56.78 -14.31
C ARG A 2 29.90 -56.56 -15.42
N LYS A 3 29.35 -55.34 -15.56
CA LYS A 3 29.20 -54.66 -16.87
C LYS A 3 29.18 -53.16 -16.67
N THR A 4 30.30 -52.55 -16.91
CA THR A 4 30.50 -51.14 -17.21
C THR A 4 29.91 -50.82 -18.60
N SER A 5 29.10 -49.78 -18.70
CA SER A 5 28.78 -49.16 -20.00
C SER A 5 29.15 -47.70 -19.93
N LEU A 6 30.22 -47.40 -20.66
CA LEU A 6 30.78 -46.13 -20.99
C LEU A 6 29.95 -45.57 -22.14
N PHE A 7 29.31 -44.37 -21.98
CA PHE A 7 28.79 -43.59 -23.11
C PHE A 7 29.55 -42.30 -23.24
N VAL A 8 30.16 -42.20 -24.41
CA VAL A 8 31.03 -41.14 -24.87
C VAL A 8 30.21 -39.89 -25.25
N LEU A 9 30.81 -38.79 -24.84
CA LEU A 9 30.49 -37.39 -25.15
C LEU A 9 30.38 -37.11 -26.67
N ALA A 10 29.40 -36.34 -27.06
CA ALA A 10 29.45 -35.54 -28.28
C ALA A 10 29.16 -34.09 -27.96
N ALA A 11 30.19 -33.26 -28.01
CA ALA A 11 30.12 -31.82 -27.90
C ALA A 11 29.56 -31.23 -29.20
N GLY A 12 28.41 -30.56 -29.13
CA GLY A 12 27.88 -29.73 -30.21
C GLY A 12 27.89 -28.27 -29.79
N LEU A 13 28.93 -27.56 -30.19
CA LEU A 13 29.06 -26.12 -30.03
C LEU A 13 28.33 -25.43 -31.17
N THR A 14 27.12 -24.93 -30.89
CA THR A 14 26.38 -24.10 -31.86
C THR A 14 26.46 -22.64 -31.40
N ALA A 15 27.37 -21.91 -32.05
CA ALA A 15 27.43 -20.46 -31.91
C ALA A 15 26.27 -19.81 -32.66
N MET A 16 25.34 -19.24 -31.96
CA MET A 16 24.28 -18.43 -32.54
C MET A 16 24.66 -16.97 -32.42
N LEU A 17 25.14 -16.40 -33.53
CA LEU A 17 25.37 -14.97 -33.68
C LEU A 17 23.98 -14.28 -33.76
N CYS A 18 23.62 -13.58 -32.69
CA CYS A 18 22.49 -12.67 -32.72
C CYS A 18 22.97 -11.31 -33.20
N ALA A 19 22.64 -10.97 -34.45
CA ALA A 19 22.84 -9.65 -35.02
C ALA A 19 21.88 -8.67 -34.34
N CYS A 20 22.41 -7.72 -33.57
CA CYS A 20 21.69 -6.53 -33.13
C CYS A 20 21.49 -5.61 -34.34
N GLY A 21 20.29 -5.56 -34.86
CA GLY A 21 19.84 -4.49 -35.73
C GLY A 21 19.44 -3.28 -34.88
N SER A 22 20.24 -2.23 -34.95
CA SER A 22 19.88 -0.91 -34.41
C SER A 22 18.91 -0.25 -35.39
N GLU A 23 17.63 -0.16 -35.02
CA GLU A 23 16.70 0.75 -35.69
C GLU A 23 16.95 2.16 -35.15
N GLU A 24 17.41 3.03 -36.06
CA GLU A 24 17.46 4.48 -35.84
C GLU A 24 16.03 5.02 -35.73
N VAL A 25 15.66 5.45 -34.52
CA VAL A 25 14.44 6.24 -34.33
C VAL A 25 14.70 7.63 -34.87
N LYS A 26 14.09 7.97 -35.99
CA LYS A 26 14.03 9.33 -36.55
C LYS A 26 13.23 10.21 -35.59
N GLU A 27 13.95 11.08 -34.88
CA GLU A 27 13.34 12.19 -34.18
C GLU A 27 12.70 13.17 -35.13
N THR A 28 11.39 13.30 -35.08
CA THR A 28 10.65 14.38 -35.72
C THR A 28 10.77 15.63 -34.83
N PRO A 29 11.19 16.78 -35.37
CA PRO A 29 11.28 17.99 -34.57
C PRO A 29 9.87 18.50 -34.21
N VAL A 30 9.61 18.65 -32.92
CA VAL A 30 8.44 19.35 -32.39
C VAL A 30 8.68 20.85 -32.61
N PRO A 31 7.72 21.62 -33.15
CA PRO A 31 7.87 23.06 -33.30
C PRO A 31 7.87 23.70 -31.87
N SER A 32 8.91 24.46 -31.55
CA SER A 32 8.91 25.33 -30.38
C SER A 32 8.00 26.51 -30.64
N GLU A 33 6.84 26.52 -30.01
CA GLU A 33 6.07 27.73 -29.86
C GLU A 33 6.75 28.63 -28.81
N HIS A 34 7.10 29.82 -29.26
CA HIS A 34 7.53 30.92 -28.43
C HIS A 34 6.38 31.32 -27.51
N ILE A 35 6.51 31.05 -26.20
CA ILE A 35 5.65 31.68 -25.20
C ILE A 35 6.32 32.97 -24.82
N GLU A 36 5.74 34.09 -25.26
CA GLU A 36 6.04 35.42 -24.77
C GLU A 36 5.72 35.48 -23.27
N SER A 37 6.71 35.84 -22.50
CA SER A 37 6.58 36.13 -21.08
C SER A 37 5.82 37.44 -20.88
N GLU A 38 4.52 37.37 -20.60
CA GLU A 38 3.82 38.50 -19.96
C GLU A 38 4.20 38.53 -18.47
N GLU A 39 4.87 39.61 -18.10
CA GLU A 39 5.05 40.00 -16.69
C GLU A 39 3.68 40.28 -16.08
N ALA A 40 3.13 39.30 -15.34
CA ALA A 40 1.98 39.56 -14.49
C ALA A 40 2.44 39.99 -13.11
N SER A 41 2.12 41.22 -12.82
CA SER A 41 2.16 41.93 -11.54
C SER A 41 1.88 41.02 -10.34
N ALA A 42 2.80 41.06 -9.37
CA ALA A 42 2.62 40.44 -8.05
C ALA A 42 1.43 41.10 -7.33
N GLY A 43 0.28 40.45 -7.39
CA GLY A 43 -0.81 40.68 -6.45
C GLY A 43 -0.54 39.78 -5.23
N GLU A 44 -0.33 40.37 -4.08
CA GLU A 44 -0.35 39.69 -2.79
C GLU A 44 -1.70 39.01 -2.64
N SER A 45 -1.72 37.68 -2.83
CA SER A 45 -2.84 36.84 -2.44
C SER A 45 -2.74 36.66 -0.93
N GLU A 46 -3.47 37.51 -0.21
CA GLU A 46 -3.79 37.26 1.21
C GLU A 46 -4.32 35.85 1.33
N SER A 47 -3.55 34.97 1.95
CA SER A 47 -3.95 33.64 2.37
C SER A 47 -5.12 33.80 3.35
N GLN A 48 -6.33 33.77 2.83
CA GLN A 48 -7.52 33.64 3.67
C GLN A 48 -7.48 32.23 4.27
N GLN A 49 -6.97 32.16 5.48
CA GLN A 49 -7.15 31.03 6.35
C GLN A 49 -8.65 30.77 6.46
N PRO A 50 -9.16 29.56 6.16
CA PRO A 50 -10.59 29.28 6.29
C PRO A 50 -10.98 29.56 7.75
N THR A 51 -11.83 30.56 7.96
CA THR A 51 -12.48 30.80 9.26
C THR A 51 -13.41 29.62 9.47
N VAL A 52 -12.99 28.67 10.32
CA VAL A 52 -13.86 27.60 10.80
C VAL A 52 -14.99 28.31 11.56
N SER A 53 -16.21 28.27 11.03
CA SER A 53 -17.39 28.72 11.75
C SER A 53 -17.57 27.77 12.94
N GLU A 54 -17.74 28.31 14.16
CA GLU A 54 -17.95 27.52 15.39
C GLU A 54 -19.20 26.61 15.33
N ASP A 55 -20.02 26.74 14.30
CA ASP A 55 -21.25 25.94 14.07
C ASP A 55 -21.07 24.86 12.98
N ALA A 56 -19.83 24.59 12.50
CA ALA A 56 -19.61 23.55 11.48
C ALA A 56 -19.69 22.17 12.11
N VAL A 57 -20.59 21.32 11.59
CA VAL A 57 -20.69 19.91 12.00
C VAL A 57 -19.34 19.21 11.70
N PRO A 58 -18.74 18.49 12.67
CA PRO A 58 -17.50 17.77 12.44
C PRO A 58 -17.64 16.74 11.31
N THR A 59 -16.59 16.58 10.53
CA THR A 59 -16.56 15.58 9.47
C THR A 59 -15.33 14.67 9.61
N SER A 60 -15.52 13.40 9.26
CA SER A 60 -14.47 12.39 9.22
C SER A 60 -13.35 12.81 8.26
N TYR A 61 -12.11 12.62 8.66
CA TYR A 61 -10.93 12.86 7.83
C TYR A 61 -10.80 11.87 6.67
N LEU A 62 -11.30 10.65 6.82
CA LEU A 62 -11.19 9.60 5.82
C LEU A 62 -12.33 9.64 4.79
N THR A 63 -13.54 9.92 5.24
CA THR A 63 -14.74 9.82 4.40
C THR A 63 -15.37 11.17 4.04
N GLY A 64 -15.08 12.21 4.83
CA GLY A 64 -15.75 13.52 4.72
C GLY A 64 -17.20 13.52 5.17
N LEU A 65 -17.71 12.42 5.71
CA LEU A 65 -19.06 12.32 6.26
C LEU A 65 -19.14 12.98 7.64
N GLU A 66 -20.35 13.42 8.01
CA GLU A 66 -20.60 13.97 9.34
C GLU A 66 -20.30 12.92 10.43
N CYS A 67 -19.64 13.35 11.49
CA CYS A 67 -19.29 12.52 12.64
C CYS A 67 -19.34 13.35 13.94
N THR A 68 -19.13 12.70 15.07
CA THR A 68 -18.92 13.40 16.35
C THR A 68 -17.48 13.89 16.45
N GLU A 69 -17.22 14.87 17.32
CA GLU A 69 -15.83 15.32 17.57
C GLU A 69 -14.96 14.21 18.17
N GLU A 70 -15.54 13.35 19.00
CA GLU A 70 -14.84 12.18 19.57
C GLU A 70 -14.41 11.19 18.49
N GLU A 71 -15.27 10.90 17.51
CA GLU A 71 -14.96 10.04 16.37
C GLU A 71 -13.89 10.65 15.47
N ARG A 72 -13.96 11.96 15.25
CA ARG A 72 -12.98 12.69 14.44
C ARG A 72 -11.59 12.69 15.06
N GLU A 73 -11.48 12.81 16.39
CA GLU A 73 -10.21 12.82 17.10
C GLU A 73 -9.64 11.42 17.33
N GLN A 74 -10.44 10.39 17.13
CA GLN A 74 -10.00 9.00 17.30
C GLN A 74 -9.01 8.60 16.21
N ARG A 75 -7.86 8.07 16.61
CA ARG A 75 -6.91 7.47 15.67
C ARG A 75 -7.54 6.27 14.98
N PRO A 76 -7.45 6.14 13.65
CA PRO A 76 -8.01 5.00 12.94
C PRO A 76 -7.24 3.71 13.27
N MET A 77 -7.93 2.56 13.12
CA MET A 77 -7.30 1.25 13.18
C MET A 77 -7.16 0.68 11.76
N ALA A 78 -5.95 0.32 11.37
CA ALA A 78 -5.65 -0.39 10.14
C ALA A 78 -5.47 -1.88 10.42
N VAL A 79 -6.20 -2.75 9.75
CA VAL A 79 -6.18 -4.20 10.01
C VAL A 79 -5.80 -4.97 8.75
N MET A 80 -4.78 -5.84 8.87
CA MET A 80 -4.39 -6.69 7.74
C MET A 80 -5.35 -7.86 7.55
N LEU A 81 -6.08 -7.89 6.44
CA LEU A 81 -7.04 -8.95 6.13
C LEU A 81 -6.63 -9.82 4.95
N ASN A 82 -7.13 -11.04 4.99
CA ASN A 82 -6.97 -12.01 3.91
C ASN A 82 -7.93 -11.70 2.75
N ASN A 83 -7.48 -11.89 1.51
CA ASN A 83 -8.32 -11.77 0.31
C ASN A 83 -8.27 -13.03 -0.57
N ILE A 84 -8.10 -14.20 0.02
CA ILE A 84 -8.27 -15.47 -0.70
C ILE A 84 -9.70 -15.95 -0.63
N LYS A 85 -10.14 -16.70 -1.64
CA LYS A 85 -11.52 -17.23 -1.73
C LYS A 85 -11.97 -18.00 -0.49
N ALA A 86 -11.07 -18.75 0.15
CA ALA A 86 -11.38 -19.49 1.37
C ALA A 86 -11.58 -18.62 2.61
N GLY A 87 -11.20 -17.33 2.55
CA GLY A 87 -11.33 -16.34 3.63
C GLY A 87 -12.46 -15.34 3.41
N THR A 88 -13.34 -15.59 2.45
CA THR A 88 -14.48 -14.72 2.17
C THR A 88 -15.79 -15.35 2.64
N PRO A 89 -16.77 -14.53 3.12
CA PRO A 89 -16.68 -13.08 3.35
C PRO A 89 -15.80 -12.75 4.57
N GLN A 90 -15.08 -11.64 4.47
CA GLN A 90 -14.30 -11.13 5.59
C GLN A 90 -15.24 -10.50 6.63
N ALA A 91 -15.09 -10.88 7.90
CA ALA A 91 -15.88 -10.28 8.98
C ALA A 91 -15.46 -8.82 9.19
N GLY A 92 -16.43 -7.94 9.36
CA GLY A 92 -16.24 -6.52 9.67
C GLY A 92 -15.77 -5.64 8.50
N LEU A 93 -15.52 -6.19 7.31
CA LEU A 93 -14.98 -5.42 6.19
C LEU A 93 -15.92 -4.31 5.70
N ALA A 94 -17.24 -4.52 5.79
CA ALA A 94 -18.24 -3.55 5.35
C ALA A 94 -18.30 -2.28 6.22
N GLU A 95 -17.67 -2.30 7.39
CA GLU A 95 -17.63 -1.19 8.35
C GLU A 95 -16.41 -0.29 8.17
N ALA A 96 -15.54 -0.63 7.19
CA ALA A 96 -14.33 0.14 6.91
C ALA A 96 -14.65 1.49 6.25
N SER A 97 -13.98 2.55 6.72
CA SER A 97 -14.02 3.88 6.10
C SER A 97 -13.28 3.90 4.76
N VAL A 98 -12.13 3.24 4.69
CA VAL A 98 -11.29 3.11 3.48
C VAL A 98 -10.72 1.70 3.43
N ILE A 99 -10.54 1.15 2.24
CA ILE A 99 -9.92 -0.17 2.04
C ILE A 99 -8.78 -0.02 1.03
N TYR A 100 -7.57 -0.38 1.47
CA TYR A 100 -6.43 -0.55 0.58
C TYR A 100 -6.31 -2.00 0.14
N GLU A 101 -6.08 -2.22 -1.13
CA GLU A 101 -5.79 -3.53 -1.69
C GLU A 101 -4.44 -3.50 -2.40
N ALA A 102 -3.58 -4.48 -2.11
CA ALA A 102 -2.31 -4.62 -2.79
C ALA A 102 -1.96 -6.10 -3.03
N PRO A 103 -1.22 -6.40 -4.11
CA PRO A 103 -0.79 -7.75 -4.41
C PRO A 103 0.24 -8.25 -3.39
N MET A 104 0.22 -9.56 -3.16
CA MET A 104 1.27 -10.27 -2.42
C MET A 104 2.44 -10.62 -3.34
N GLU A 105 3.51 -11.10 -2.75
CA GLU A 105 4.64 -11.66 -3.49
C GLU A 105 4.16 -12.73 -4.47
N GLY A 106 4.53 -12.61 -5.74
CA GLY A 106 4.06 -13.48 -6.81
C GLY A 106 2.78 -13.03 -7.51
N ALA A 107 2.08 -12.03 -6.97
CA ALA A 107 0.86 -11.41 -7.53
C ALA A 107 -0.33 -12.37 -7.76
N ASP A 108 -0.29 -13.60 -7.21
CA ASP A 108 -1.37 -14.58 -7.34
C ASP A 108 -2.58 -14.25 -6.46
N VAL A 109 -2.35 -13.52 -5.37
CA VAL A 109 -3.38 -13.11 -4.41
C VAL A 109 -3.10 -11.70 -3.92
N THR A 110 -4.15 -11.03 -3.44
CA THR A 110 -4.03 -9.73 -2.79
C THR A 110 -4.27 -9.83 -1.28
N ARG A 111 -3.99 -8.75 -0.58
CA ARG A 111 -4.44 -8.49 0.79
C ARG A 111 -5.19 -7.19 0.85
N LEU A 112 -6.07 -7.12 1.82
CA LEU A 112 -6.81 -5.92 2.14
C LEU A 112 -6.26 -5.32 3.43
N MET A 113 -6.24 -4.00 3.48
CA MET A 113 -6.02 -3.24 4.70
C MET A 113 -7.15 -2.23 4.85
N PRO A 114 -8.26 -2.61 5.49
CA PRO A 114 -9.28 -1.65 5.88
C PRO A 114 -8.76 -0.72 6.99
N LEU A 115 -9.20 0.54 6.91
CA LEU A 115 -9.09 1.55 7.95
C LEU A 115 -10.46 1.77 8.56
N PHE A 116 -10.52 1.71 9.89
CA PHE A 116 -11.73 1.90 10.69
C PHE A 116 -11.56 3.12 11.59
N GLU A 117 -12.46 4.09 11.49
CA GLU A 117 -12.44 5.26 12.37
C GLU A 117 -13.13 4.95 13.70
N ASN A 118 -14.31 4.35 13.68
CA ASN A 118 -15.07 4.01 14.89
C ASN A 118 -14.94 2.52 15.24
N TRP A 119 -13.72 2.11 15.61
CA TRP A 119 -13.40 0.70 15.82
C TRP A 119 -13.72 0.17 17.23
N GLN A 120 -14.03 1.05 18.20
CA GLN A 120 -14.25 0.64 19.60
C GLN A 120 -15.54 -0.19 19.77
N ASP A 121 -16.57 0.12 19.01
CA ASP A 121 -17.87 -0.57 19.06
C ASP A 121 -18.02 -1.67 17.99
N MET A 122 -16.96 -1.93 17.23
CA MET A 122 -16.97 -2.94 16.18
C MET A 122 -17.01 -4.35 16.75
N GLY A 123 -17.67 -5.24 16.03
CA GLY A 123 -17.67 -6.66 16.32
C GLY A 123 -16.38 -7.36 15.91
N THR A 124 -16.50 -8.59 15.39
CA THR A 124 -15.35 -9.37 14.94
C THR A 124 -14.82 -8.85 13.61
N ILE A 125 -13.51 -8.61 13.54
CA ILE A 125 -12.79 -8.31 12.30
C ILE A 125 -11.89 -9.50 11.93
N GLY A 126 -11.91 -9.94 10.70
CA GLY A 126 -11.04 -11.07 10.26
C GLY A 126 -11.38 -11.64 8.87
N TYR A 127 -10.50 -12.45 8.32
CA TYR A 127 -9.34 -13.11 8.99
C TYR A 127 -8.09 -12.23 8.91
N VAL A 128 -7.50 -11.95 10.08
CA VAL A 128 -6.29 -11.15 10.18
C VAL A 128 -5.07 -11.92 9.64
N ARG A 129 -4.16 -11.21 8.96
CA ARG A 129 -3.00 -11.79 8.26
C ARG A 129 -1.71 -11.01 8.50
N SER A 130 -0.62 -11.60 7.98
CA SER A 130 0.73 -11.10 8.19
C SER A 130 0.96 -9.75 7.50
N SER A 131 1.72 -8.90 8.17
CA SER A 131 2.15 -7.59 7.71
C SER A 131 3.07 -7.65 6.49
N ARG A 132 3.08 -6.56 5.71
CA ARG A 132 4.05 -6.21 4.68
C ARG A 132 4.41 -4.73 4.82
N ASP A 133 5.61 -4.39 4.41
CA ASP A 133 6.18 -3.04 4.57
C ASP A 133 5.33 -1.94 3.93
N TYR A 134 4.87 -2.13 2.70
CA TYR A 134 4.05 -1.15 1.99
C TYR A 134 2.72 -0.87 2.70
N PHE A 135 2.10 -1.85 3.37
CA PHE A 135 0.91 -1.61 4.19
C PHE A 135 1.24 -0.87 5.49
N VAL A 136 2.41 -1.16 6.08
CA VAL A 136 2.86 -0.41 7.28
C VAL A 136 3.07 1.05 6.94
N TYR A 137 3.75 1.36 5.83
CA TYR A 137 3.94 2.75 5.39
C TYR A 137 2.60 3.45 5.12
N THR A 138 1.65 2.76 4.48
CA THR A 138 0.30 3.32 4.28
C THR A 138 -0.41 3.57 5.61
N ALA A 139 -0.34 2.66 6.58
CA ALA A 139 -0.94 2.86 7.90
C ALA A 139 -0.32 4.05 8.66
N MET A 140 0.99 4.27 8.50
CA MET A 140 1.69 5.42 9.09
C MET A 140 1.22 6.77 8.53
N GLU A 141 0.81 6.84 7.25
CA GLU A 141 0.26 8.06 6.64
C GLU A 141 -1.01 8.56 7.35
N PHE A 142 -1.74 7.64 7.99
CA PHE A 142 -2.96 7.94 8.75
C PHE A 142 -2.75 7.96 10.26
N ASP A 143 -1.51 7.84 10.73
CA ASP A 143 -1.21 7.65 12.15
C ASP A 143 -2.05 6.52 12.79
N ALA A 144 -2.32 5.47 12.01
CA ALA A 144 -3.23 4.40 12.40
C ALA A 144 -2.59 3.42 13.39
N ILE A 145 -3.40 2.88 14.29
CA ILE A 145 -3.02 1.70 15.08
C ILE A 145 -3.05 0.50 14.15
N TYR A 146 -1.89 -0.12 13.91
CA TYR A 146 -1.75 -1.17 12.91
C TYR A 146 -1.91 -2.58 13.51
N SER A 147 -2.92 -3.33 13.07
CA SER A 147 -3.21 -4.68 13.57
C SER A 147 -2.93 -5.75 12.52
N HIS A 148 -2.16 -6.79 12.92
CA HIS A 148 -1.75 -7.86 12.03
C HIS A 148 -1.53 -9.18 12.78
N PHE A 149 -1.42 -10.29 12.05
CA PHE A 149 -1.05 -11.60 12.60
C PHE A 149 0.14 -12.18 11.82
N GLY A 150 1.33 -12.11 12.41
CA GLY A 150 2.58 -12.47 11.75
C GLY A 150 3.09 -11.37 10.81
N GLN A 151 4.27 -11.60 10.25
CA GLN A 151 4.97 -10.63 9.41
C GLN A 151 5.99 -11.31 8.50
N ALA A 152 6.36 -10.64 7.40
CA ALA A 152 7.54 -10.99 6.61
C ALA A 152 8.77 -10.37 7.26
N THR A 153 9.36 -11.05 8.24
CA THR A 153 10.39 -10.54 9.15
C THR A 153 11.56 -9.84 8.42
N VAL A 154 11.94 -10.34 7.24
CA VAL A 154 13.04 -9.77 6.46
C VAL A 154 12.75 -8.35 5.99
N TYR A 155 11.48 -8.00 5.75
CA TYR A 155 11.08 -6.72 5.17
C TYR A 155 10.52 -5.73 6.19
N VAL A 156 9.86 -6.21 7.24
CA VAL A 156 9.10 -5.34 8.15
C VAL A 156 9.54 -5.41 9.61
N GLY A 157 10.41 -6.35 9.97
CA GLY A 157 10.75 -6.61 11.38
C GLY A 157 11.28 -5.37 12.10
N ASP A 158 12.22 -4.66 11.49
CA ASP A 158 12.80 -3.46 12.09
C ASP A 158 11.81 -2.30 12.16
N LEU A 159 10.93 -2.18 11.15
CA LEU A 159 9.92 -1.13 11.11
C LEU A 159 8.86 -1.32 12.20
N LEU A 160 8.33 -2.53 12.35
CA LEU A 160 7.31 -2.86 13.35
C LEU A 160 7.84 -2.84 14.79
N ASN A 161 9.14 -3.00 14.97
CA ASN A 161 9.80 -2.91 16.28
C ASN A 161 10.29 -1.49 16.61
N SER A 162 10.07 -0.54 15.71
CA SER A 162 10.43 0.86 15.93
C SER A 162 9.35 1.59 16.75
N ASP A 163 9.71 2.75 17.27
CA ASP A 163 8.80 3.69 17.92
C ASP A 163 7.92 4.49 16.95
N LYS A 164 8.02 4.18 15.66
CA LYS A 164 7.28 4.90 14.60
C LYS A 164 5.92 4.28 14.29
N VAL A 165 5.68 3.07 14.74
CA VAL A 165 4.47 2.30 14.40
C VAL A 165 3.86 1.72 15.66
N ASP A 166 2.68 2.20 16.01
CA ASP A 166 1.86 1.55 17.02
C ASP A 166 1.20 0.31 16.41
N ASN A 167 1.71 -0.87 16.74
CA ASN A 167 1.18 -2.10 16.17
C ASN A 167 0.71 -3.10 17.22
N ILE A 168 -0.30 -3.87 16.84
CA ILE A 168 -0.85 -5.00 17.59
C ILE A 168 -0.59 -6.27 16.78
N SER A 169 0.30 -7.14 17.30
CA SER A 169 0.61 -8.40 16.65
C SER A 169 0.01 -9.58 17.39
N GLY A 170 -0.91 -10.30 16.78
CA GLY A 170 -1.47 -11.54 17.33
C GLY A 170 -0.46 -12.70 17.41
N ALA A 171 0.66 -12.63 16.70
CA ALA A 171 1.70 -13.65 16.74
C ALA A 171 2.66 -13.53 17.92
N VAL A 172 2.66 -12.40 18.63
CA VAL A 172 3.57 -12.11 19.75
C VAL A 172 2.84 -12.17 21.10
N ALA A 173 1.52 -12.23 21.10
CA ALA A 173 0.70 -12.37 22.30
C ALA A 173 0.72 -13.84 22.77
N GLY A 174 1.82 -14.24 23.43
CA GLY A 174 1.99 -15.58 24.01
C GLY A 174 3.06 -15.59 25.06
#